data_cc6e7a6710e253effa9e18e619301d3e
#
_entry.id   cc6e7a6710e253effa9e18e619301d3e
#
_cell.length_a   1.000
_cell.length_b   1.000
_cell.length_c   1.000
_cell.angle_alpha   90.00
_cell.angle_beta   90.00
_cell.angle_gamma   90.00
#
_symmetry.space_group_name_H-M   'P 1'
#
loop_
_entity.id
_entity.type
_entity.pdbx_description
1 polymer ?
#
loop_
_entity_poly.entity_id
_entity_poly.type
_entity_poly.pdbx_seq_one_letter_code
_entity_poly.pdbx_strand_id
1 'polypeptide(L)'
;IIRALNDSQAFERIFAPGVDPFVQNNRLFFLTRDELALWLEGTEYNFGALVRMTEQMDLANALLIIADTMTSRSGLPLPVSVERLAEGLTTGEAKGQAFYPLVDPDQAHFFELILVNGKQDLQEALPNAQIVETLESILENTAIPSTVKVELTGEVVLAHEEIGAALSGIEIAGLVSILLLGLILTFGIGDFRVIMSIFALLATGIGLTLGFATLAVGSFNTLSMLFVVMFFGLGVDFAVHFALRLKAQGAITADSLQAAVEDMAPALILCTFTSAIAFLSFVPTAYTGMGELGLISAGGMVFALILTLFMIPTILHRWPARSNALPQFSLNRKLPSGFQSAATGLLIVILPLAVYFASQLKFDYSVLSMRDPDSKAMTALTRLQRDSQQTDYSVSVLADNAAEARRLKALLTPLTPVGDVRIPEDLIPTAQREKAAMIEPVARLYQELWDSEVIEDESIPLNLALEYLTESQPGMTSKQQARAVQIQQTAQYFEQNQD
;
A
#
# COMPACT_ATOMS: atom_id res chain seq x y z
N ILE A 1 -12.81 15.51 2.29
CA ILE A 1 -12.14 14.33 2.87
C ILE A 1 -11.90 14.56 4.36
N ILE A 2 -11.11 15.55 4.81
CA ILE A 2 -10.72 15.74 6.23
C ILE A 2 -11.94 15.93 7.14
N ARG A 3 -12.96 16.68 6.71
CA ARG A 3 -14.23 16.78 7.49
C ARG A 3 -14.89 15.43 7.64
N ALA A 4 -15.05 14.67 6.57
CA ALA A 4 -15.65 13.34 6.60
C ALA A 4 -14.86 12.35 7.47
N LEU A 5 -13.52 12.42 7.46
CA LEU A 5 -12.66 11.64 8.34
C LEU A 5 -12.90 11.99 9.83
N ASN A 6 -12.97 13.29 10.17
CA ASN A 6 -13.25 13.74 11.54
C ASN A 6 -14.65 13.34 12.03
N ASP A 7 -15.65 13.45 11.15
CA ASP A 7 -17.04 13.12 11.48
C ASP A 7 -17.25 11.62 11.72
N SER A 8 -16.42 10.76 11.13
CA SER A 8 -16.53 9.30 11.26
C SER A 8 -16.21 8.76 12.65
N GLN A 9 -15.45 9.51 13.47
CA GLN A 9 -14.94 9.11 14.79
C GLN A 9 -14.15 7.78 14.82
N ALA A 10 -13.83 7.22 13.65
CA ALA A 10 -13.09 5.97 13.50
C ALA A 10 -11.57 6.17 13.70
N PHE A 11 -11.11 7.41 13.68
CA PHE A 11 -9.71 7.75 13.71
C PHE A 11 -9.36 8.48 15.00
N GLU A 12 -8.17 8.15 15.55
CA GLU A 12 -7.66 8.81 16.77
C GLU A 12 -7.02 10.16 16.45
N ARG A 13 -6.33 10.22 15.31
CA ARG A 13 -5.59 11.40 14.90
C ARG A 13 -5.57 11.52 13.38
N ILE A 14 -5.87 12.72 12.92
CA ILE A 14 -5.77 13.10 11.52
C ILE A 14 -4.85 14.31 11.45
N PHE A 15 -3.80 14.22 10.66
CA PHE A 15 -2.85 15.30 10.47
C PHE A 15 -2.69 15.56 8.97
N ALA A 16 -3.07 16.76 8.55
CA ALA A 16 -2.96 17.24 7.19
C ALA A 16 -2.32 18.62 7.21
N PRO A 17 -1.01 18.72 6.94
CA PRO A 17 -0.27 19.99 7.03
C PRO A 17 -0.89 21.12 6.23
N GLY A 18 -1.45 20.82 5.05
CA GLY A 18 -2.04 21.81 4.16
C GLY A 18 -3.29 22.52 4.71
N VAL A 19 -3.94 21.96 5.74
CA VAL A 19 -5.13 22.55 6.38
C VAL A 19 -4.97 22.76 7.89
N ASP A 20 -3.82 22.40 8.47
CA ASP A 20 -3.54 22.63 9.88
C ASP A 20 -3.50 24.14 10.17
N PRO A 21 -4.28 24.66 11.13
CA PRO A 21 -4.36 26.11 11.40
C PRO A 21 -3.02 26.71 11.79
N PHE A 22 -2.17 25.96 12.50
CA PHE A 22 -0.85 26.45 12.87
C PHE A 22 0.04 26.62 11.63
N VAL A 23 0.07 25.62 10.76
CA VAL A 23 0.84 25.66 9.51
C VAL A 23 0.31 26.77 8.59
N GLN A 24 -1.01 26.88 8.43
CA GLN A 24 -1.64 27.91 7.63
C GLN A 24 -1.34 29.32 8.12
N ASN A 25 -1.43 29.56 9.42
CA ASN A 25 -1.17 30.88 10.01
C ASN A 25 0.32 31.27 10.01
N ASN A 26 1.21 30.29 9.94
CA ASN A 26 2.66 30.51 10.01
C ASN A 26 3.39 30.15 8.70
N ARG A 27 2.68 29.89 7.60
CA ARG A 27 3.26 29.33 6.38
C ARG A 27 4.42 30.16 5.80
N LEU A 28 4.41 31.48 5.92
CA LEU A 28 5.48 32.34 5.44
C LEU A 28 6.82 32.05 6.15
N PHE A 29 6.77 31.60 7.40
CA PHE A 29 7.97 31.22 8.14
C PHE A 29 8.57 29.89 7.66
N PHE A 30 7.78 29.03 7.00
CA PHE A 30 8.26 27.75 6.46
C PHE A 30 8.95 27.91 5.09
N LEU A 31 8.75 29.02 4.38
CA LEU A 31 9.48 29.34 3.17
C LEU A 31 10.97 29.55 3.47
N THR A 32 11.83 29.26 2.50
CA THR A 32 13.22 29.70 2.55
C THR A 32 13.29 31.23 2.50
N ARG A 33 14.45 31.80 2.80
CA ARG A 33 14.62 33.27 2.74
C ARG A 33 14.38 33.83 1.32
N ASP A 34 14.88 33.11 0.32
CA ASP A 34 14.78 33.54 -1.08
C ASP A 34 13.36 33.41 -1.60
N GLU A 35 12.66 32.30 -1.28
CA GLU A 35 11.24 32.12 -1.58
C GLU A 35 10.37 33.19 -0.90
N LEU A 36 10.66 33.49 0.37
CA LEU A 36 9.96 34.55 1.10
C LEU A 36 10.19 35.91 0.46
N ALA A 37 11.42 36.23 0.04
CA ALA A 37 11.73 37.49 -0.64
C ALA A 37 10.94 37.63 -1.94
N LEU A 38 10.93 36.58 -2.77
CA LEU A 38 10.13 36.54 -4.00
C LEU A 38 8.64 36.70 -3.73
N TRP A 39 8.13 36.03 -2.70
CA TRP A 39 6.72 36.12 -2.33
C TRP A 39 6.33 37.54 -1.87
N LEU A 40 7.18 38.18 -1.05
CA LEU A 40 6.95 39.53 -0.55
C LEU A 40 7.04 40.56 -1.69
N GLU A 41 8.03 40.44 -2.58
CA GLU A 41 8.17 41.31 -3.76
C GLU A 41 6.92 41.20 -4.66
N GLY A 42 6.45 40.00 -4.92
CA GLY A 42 5.22 39.79 -5.69
C GLY A 42 3.98 40.36 -4.99
N THR A 43 3.93 40.28 -3.67
CA THR A 43 2.82 40.79 -2.86
C THR A 43 2.83 42.33 -2.82
N GLU A 44 3.98 42.95 -2.65
CA GLU A 44 4.16 44.41 -2.68
C GLU A 44 3.82 44.97 -4.07
N TYR A 45 4.29 44.31 -5.13
CA TYR A 45 3.99 44.69 -6.50
C TYR A 45 2.48 44.68 -6.81
N ASN A 46 1.77 43.65 -6.33
CA ASN A 46 0.33 43.49 -6.55
C ASN A 46 -0.53 44.22 -5.49
N PHE A 47 0.06 45.01 -4.62
CA PHE A 47 -0.66 45.69 -3.57
C PHE A 47 -1.77 46.59 -4.12
N GLY A 48 -1.50 47.38 -5.16
CA GLY A 48 -2.50 48.20 -5.81
C GLY A 48 -3.69 47.47 -6.38
N ALA A 49 -3.45 46.25 -6.91
CA ALA A 49 -4.51 45.36 -7.40
C ALA A 49 -5.36 44.81 -6.25
N LEU A 50 -4.73 44.47 -5.11
CA LEU A 50 -5.43 43.99 -3.93
C LEU A 50 -6.25 45.07 -3.25
N VAL A 51 -5.75 46.33 -3.22
CA VAL A 51 -6.53 47.48 -2.76
C VAL A 51 -7.84 47.61 -3.54
N ARG A 52 -7.78 47.55 -4.87
CA ARG A 52 -8.98 47.59 -5.71
C ARG A 52 -9.94 46.42 -5.47
N MET A 53 -9.42 45.24 -5.11
CA MET A 53 -10.24 44.07 -4.78
C MET A 53 -11.01 44.21 -3.46
N THR A 54 -10.54 45.05 -2.52
CA THR A 54 -11.23 45.28 -1.26
C THR A 54 -12.25 46.42 -1.34
N GLU A 55 -12.09 47.33 -2.30
CA GLU A 55 -12.96 48.53 -2.46
C GLU A 55 -14.29 48.20 -3.13
N GLN A 56 -14.27 47.54 -4.30
CA GLN A 56 -15.50 47.03 -4.95
C GLN A 56 -15.19 45.84 -5.86
N MET A 57 -15.81 44.68 -5.58
CA MET A 57 -15.71 43.50 -6.42
C MET A 57 -16.75 43.53 -7.55
N ASP A 58 -16.62 44.45 -8.50
CA ASP A 58 -17.37 44.39 -9.73
C ASP A 58 -16.55 43.78 -10.89
N LEU A 59 -17.22 43.45 -11.99
CA LEU A 59 -16.58 42.87 -13.17
C LEU A 59 -15.54 43.80 -13.79
N ALA A 60 -15.75 45.12 -13.74
CA ALA A 60 -14.85 46.11 -14.30
C ALA A 60 -13.53 46.17 -13.51
N ASN A 61 -13.61 46.22 -12.18
CA ASN A 61 -12.43 46.19 -11.31
C ASN A 61 -11.66 44.89 -11.45
N ALA A 62 -12.35 43.73 -11.56
CA ALA A 62 -11.73 42.46 -11.82
C ALA A 62 -10.94 42.44 -13.13
N LEU A 63 -11.47 43.02 -14.20
CA LEU A 63 -10.78 43.13 -15.49
C LEU A 63 -9.56 44.03 -15.44
N LEU A 64 -9.62 45.16 -14.73
CA LEU A 64 -8.48 46.06 -14.53
C LEU A 64 -7.35 45.36 -13.75
N ILE A 65 -7.69 44.63 -12.70
CA ILE A 65 -6.73 43.84 -11.90
C ILE A 65 -6.03 42.81 -12.80
N ILE A 66 -6.80 42.11 -13.63
CA ILE A 66 -6.25 41.13 -14.58
C ILE A 66 -5.32 41.80 -15.58
N ALA A 67 -5.74 42.97 -16.15
CA ALA A 67 -4.93 43.72 -17.10
C ALA A 67 -3.59 44.15 -16.49
N ASP A 68 -3.63 44.78 -15.32
CA ASP A 68 -2.43 45.24 -14.60
C ASP A 68 -1.48 44.09 -14.26
N THR A 69 -2.00 42.96 -13.79
CA THR A 69 -1.18 41.80 -13.42
C THR A 69 -0.62 41.06 -14.64
N MET A 70 -1.34 41.08 -15.78
CA MET A 70 -0.87 40.49 -17.04
C MET A 70 0.18 41.30 -17.75
N THR A 71 0.20 42.63 -17.56
CA THR A 71 1.17 43.52 -18.18
C THR A 71 2.46 43.72 -17.40
N SER A 72 2.52 43.20 -16.18
CA SER A 72 3.70 43.33 -15.34
C SER A 72 4.92 42.65 -15.96
N ARG A 73 5.96 43.42 -16.24
CA ARG A 73 7.22 42.99 -16.87
C ARG A 73 8.13 42.14 -15.94
N SER A 74 7.72 41.86 -14.72
CA SER A 74 8.57 41.28 -13.69
C SER A 74 8.88 39.77 -13.87
N GLY A 75 8.20 39.07 -14.79
CA GLY A 75 8.36 37.62 -14.94
C GLY A 75 7.92 36.82 -13.73
N LEU A 76 7.40 37.50 -12.70
CA LEU A 76 6.85 36.85 -11.51
C LEU A 76 5.54 36.12 -11.86
N PRO A 77 5.33 34.92 -11.37
CA PRO A 77 4.08 34.21 -11.56
C PRO A 77 2.94 35.04 -10.97
N LEU A 78 1.83 35.15 -11.71
CA LEU A 78 0.60 35.80 -11.21
C LEU A 78 0.24 35.21 -9.85
N PRO A 79 -0.17 36.02 -8.86
CA PRO A 79 -0.71 35.50 -7.63
C PRO A 79 -1.79 34.48 -7.95
N VAL A 80 -1.76 33.34 -7.33
CA VAL A 80 -2.71 32.22 -7.57
C VAL A 80 -4.16 32.69 -7.46
N SER A 81 -4.43 33.72 -6.66
CA SER A 81 -5.73 34.37 -6.53
C SER A 81 -6.20 35.02 -7.83
N VAL A 82 -5.29 35.69 -8.58
CA VAL A 82 -5.63 36.35 -9.85
C VAL A 82 -5.74 35.35 -11.00
N GLU A 83 -4.90 34.31 -10.99
CA GLU A 83 -5.00 33.24 -11.97
C GLU A 83 -6.32 32.45 -11.82
N ARG A 84 -6.78 32.23 -10.61
CA ARG A 84 -8.10 31.60 -10.32
C ARG A 84 -9.27 32.54 -10.62
N LEU A 85 -9.12 33.85 -10.38
CA LEU A 85 -10.14 34.81 -10.79
C LEU A 85 -10.30 34.79 -12.32
N ALA A 86 -9.18 34.75 -13.05
CA ALA A 86 -9.18 34.61 -14.50
C ALA A 86 -9.77 33.27 -14.98
N GLU A 87 -9.49 32.17 -14.31
CA GLU A 87 -10.12 30.87 -14.57
C GLU A 87 -11.62 30.88 -14.24
N GLY A 88 -12.01 31.45 -13.11
CA GLY A 88 -13.42 31.58 -12.71
C GLY A 88 -14.23 32.39 -13.72
N LEU A 89 -13.68 33.46 -14.27
CA LEU A 89 -14.32 34.29 -15.32
C LEU A 89 -14.41 33.55 -16.67
N THR A 90 -13.48 32.62 -16.95
CA THR A 90 -13.51 31.84 -18.20
C THR A 90 -14.35 30.58 -18.12
N THR A 91 -14.52 29.99 -16.95
CA THR A 91 -15.24 28.70 -16.75
C THR A 91 -16.61 28.87 -16.11
N GLY A 92 -16.96 30.05 -15.59
CA GLY A 92 -18.21 30.28 -14.86
C GLY A 92 -18.31 29.59 -13.48
N GLU A 93 -17.26 28.92 -13.02
CA GLU A 93 -17.21 28.25 -11.73
C GLU A 93 -16.32 29.01 -10.73
N ALA A 94 -16.82 30.09 -10.16
CA ALA A 94 -16.18 30.76 -9.02
C ALA A 94 -16.45 29.99 -7.73
N LYS A 95 -15.67 28.95 -7.44
CA LYS A 95 -15.63 28.32 -6.11
C LYS A 95 -14.42 28.83 -5.35
N GLY A 96 -14.69 29.68 -4.37
CA GLY A 96 -13.68 30.15 -3.43
C GLY A 96 -13.07 28.96 -2.66
N GLN A 97 -11.77 28.78 -2.79
CA GLN A 97 -10.98 28.08 -1.75
C GLN A 97 -9.48 28.36 -1.85
N ALA A 98 -8.92 28.68 -0.69
CA ALA A 98 -7.58 28.44 -0.17
C ALA A 98 -6.36 28.66 -1.09
N PHE A 99 -5.54 29.54 -0.63
CA PHE A 99 -4.15 29.77 -1.03
C PHE A 99 -3.35 28.47 -1.05
N TYR A 100 -2.75 28.15 -2.20
CA TYR A 100 -1.67 27.18 -2.30
C TYR A 100 -0.31 27.89 -2.36
N PRO A 101 0.77 27.26 -1.86
CA PRO A 101 2.11 27.83 -1.96
C PRO A 101 2.51 28.00 -3.43
N LEU A 102 3.22 29.08 -3.70
CA LEU A 102 3.86 29.36 -4.98
C LEU A 102 4.88 28.24 -5.29
N VAL A 103 4.52 27.33 -6.15
CA VAL A 103 5.44 26.37 -6.74
C VAL A 103 5.20 26.34 -8.23
N ASP A 104 6.27 26.28 -8.99
CA ASP A 104 6.27 26.23 -10.44
C ASP A 104 5.38 25.07 -10.94
N PRO A 105 4.30 25.37 -11.70
CA PRO A 105 3.37 24.33 -12.18
C PRO A 105 4.04 23.30 -13.10
N ASP A 106 5.19 23.63 -13.69
CA ASP A 106 5.89 22.77 -14.64
C ASP A 106 6.88 21.79 -13.96
N GLN A 107 7.13 21.90 -12.66
CA GLN A 107 8.12 21.07 -11.96
C GLN A 107 7.59 20.11 -10.91
N ALA A 108 6.32 20.13 -10.53
CA ALA A 108 5.88 19.32 -9.42
C ALA A 108 4.57 18.59 -9.68
N HIS A 109 4.63 17.28 -9.62
CA HIS A 109 3.49 16.48 -9.17
C HIS A 109 3.27 16.82 -7.69
N PHE A 110 2.34 17.71 -7.40
CA PHE A 110 1.99 18.00 -6.01
C PHE A 110 1.24 16.82 -5.45
N PHE A 111 1.74 16.28 -4.35
CA PHE A 111 0.94 15.43 -3.51
C PHE A 111 0.77 16.10 -2.13
N GLU A 112 -0.43 16.03 -1.61
CA GLU A 112 -0.72 16.39 -0.23
C GLU A 112 -0.83 15.12 0.58
N LEU A 113 -0.07 15.04 1.67
CA LEU A 113 -0.06 13.89 2.55
C LEU A 113 -1.04 14.11 3.70
N ILE A 114 -2.00 13.22 3.83
CA ILE A 114 -2.91 13.16 4.98
C ILE A 114 -2.52 11.94 5.80
N LEU A 115 -2.01 12.16 7.00
CA LEU A 115 -1.68 11.10 7.94
C LEU A 115 -2.91 10.79 8.80
N VAL A 116 -3.32 9.54 8.77
CA VAL A 116 -4.51 9.07 9.49
C VAL A 116 -4.12 7.92 10.41
N ASN A 117 -4.35 8.08 11.71
CA ASN A 117 -4.14 7.02 12.68
C ASN A 117 -5.52 6.45 13.07
N GLY A 118 -5.78 5.20 12.67
CA GLY A 118 -7.00 4.50 13.01
C GLY A 118 -6.94 3.88 14.41
N LYS A 119 -8.12 3.66 14.97
CA LYS A 119 -8.27 2.86 16.21
C LYS A 119 -8.25 1.39 15.84
N GLN A 120 -7.19 0.69 16.19
CA GLN A 120 -7.11 -0.76 15.97
C GLN A 120 -7.86 -1.49 17.08
N ASP A 121 -8.80 -2.37 16.70
CA ASP A 121 -9.32 -3.38 17.61
C ASP A 121 -8.58 -4.69 17.39
N LEU A 122 -7.62 -4.97 18.28
CA LEU A 122 -6.81 -6.19 18.23
C LEU A 122 -7.59 -7.46 18.57
N GLN A 123 -8.86 -7.35 18.97
CA GLN A 123 -9.73 -8.51 19.26
C GLN A 123 -10.48 -8.99 18.01
N GLU A 124 -10.52 -8.19 16.96
CA GLU A 124 -11.12 -8.59 15.70
C GLU A 124 -10.20 -9.53 14.90
N ALA A 125 -10.82 -10.41 14.12
CA ALA A 125 -10.09 -11.35 13.26
C ALA A 125 -9.24 -10.65 12.19
N LEU A 126 -9.66 -9.46 11.76
CA LEU A 126 -8.96 -8.59 10.80
C LEU A 126 -8.90 -7.16 11.37
N PRO A 127 -7.95 -6.86 12.27
CA PRO A 127 -7.91 -5.58 13.01
C PRO A 127 -7.84 -4.33 12.13
N ASN A 128 -7.35 -4.48 10.90
CA ASN A 128 -7.18 -3.36 9.97
C ASN A 128 -8.35 -3.20 9.00
N ALA A 129 -9.24 -4.19 8.88
CA ALA A 129 -10.31 -4.19 7.88
C ALA A 129 -11.26 -3.02 8.09
N GLN A 130 -11.73 -2.80 9.31
CA GLN A 130 -12.66 -1.73 9.62
C GLN A 130 -12.09 -0.33 9.31
N ILE A 131 -10.79 -0.13 9.57
CA ILE A 131 -10.10 1.14 9.29
C ILE A 131 -10.06 1.38 7.77
N VAL A 132 -9.63 0.37 7.01
CA VAL A 132 -9.48 0.47 5.55
C VAL A 132 -10.85 0.61 4.87
N GLU A 133 -11.83 -0.21 5.23
CA GLU A 133 -13.19 -0.14 4.70
C GLU A 133 -13.85 1.21 5.00
N THR A 134 -13.63 1.77 6.21
CA THR A 134 -14.12 3.11 6.54
C THR A 134 -13.47 4.18 5.67
N LEU A 135 -12.14 4.11 5.46
CA LEU A 135 -11.42 5.03 4.58
C LEU A 135 -11.94 4.95 3.14
N GLU A 136 -12.08 3.75 2.59
CA GLU A 136 -12.60 3.53 1.24
C GLU A 136 -14.03 4.06 1.10
N SER A 137 -14.90 3.77 2.05
CA SER A 137 -16.27 4.29 2.08
C SER A 137 -16.33 5.82 2.12
N ILE A 138 -15.47 6.47 2.91
CA ILE A 138 -15.39 7.93 2.96
C ILE A 138 -14.94 8.50 1.61
N LEU A 139 -13.96 7.87 0.96
CA LEU A 139 -13.47 8.31 -0.34
C LEU A 139 -14.51 8.14 -1.44
N GLU A 140 -15.24 7.03 -1.45
CA GLU A 140 -16.32 6.78 -2.41
C GLU A 140 -17.49 7.76 -2.25
N ASN A 141 -17.83 8.13 -1.01
CA ASN A 141 -18.93 9.05 -0.72
C ASN A 141 -18.54 10.53 -0.78
N THR A 142 -17.25 10.85 -0.96
CA THR A 142 -16.77 12.22 -1.05
C THR A 142 -16.66 12.64 -2.52
N ALA A 143 -17.27 13.78 -2.89
CA ALA A 143 -17.11 14.34 -4.22
C ALA A 143 -15.67 14.84 -4.43
N ILE A 144 -14.84 14.01 -5.07
CA ILE A 144 -13.46 14.31 -5.40
C ILE A 144 -13.40 14.74 -6.88
N PRO A 145 -12.81 15.91 -7.19
CA PRO A 145 -12.62 16.32 -8.58
C PRO A 145 -11.85 15.27 -9.37
N SER A 146 -12.20 15.04 -10.63
CA SER A 146 -11.56 14.05 -11.50
C SER A 146 -10.06 14.33 -11.77
N THR A 147 -9.61 15.55 -11.51
CA THR A 147 -8.21 15.97 -11.60
C THR A 147 -7.37 15.54 -10.40
N VAL A 148 -8.01 15.12 -9.29
CA VAL A 148 -7.35 14.71 -8.06
C VAL A 148 -7.40 13.20 -7.95
N LYS A 149 -6.23 12.57 -7.85
CA LYS A 149 -6.10 11.14 -7.56
C LYS A 149 -5.76 10.94 -6.08
N VAL A 150 -6.59 10.19 -5.37
CA VAL A 150 -6.32 9.80 -3.98
C VAL A 150 -5.83 8.36 -3.96
N GLU A 151 -4.73 8.12 -3.28
CA GLU A 151 -4.14 6.80 -3.10
C GLU A 151 -3.93 6.54 -1.61
N LEU A 152 -4.22 5.31 -1.19
CA LEU A 152 -4.02 4.87 0.19
C LEU A 152 -2.74 4.04 0.28
N THR A 153 -1.95 4.28 1.32
CA THR A 153 -0.76 3.49 1.64
C THR A 153 -0.43 3.56 3.13
N GLY A 154 0.65 2.95 3.54
CA GLY A 154 1.08 2.86 4.92
C GLY A 154 0.85 1.46 5.51
N GLU A 155 1.40 1.22 6.70
CA GLU A 155 1.47 -0.11 7.31
C GLU A 155 0.10 -0.81 7.40
N VAL A 156 -0.94 -0.06 7.81
CA VAL A 156 -2.30 -0.60 7.98
C VAL A 156 -2.90 -1.08 6.66
N VAL A 157 -2.81 -0.27 5.61
CA VAL A 157 -3.36 -0.61 4.28
C VAL A 157 -2.57 -1.74 3.64
N LEU A 158 -1.24 -1.68 3.72
CA LEU A 158 -0.36 -2.72 3.20
C LEU A 158 -0.60 -4.07 3.90
N ALA A 159 -0.76 -4.08 5.23
CA ALA A 159 -1.07 -5.29 5.98
C ALA A 159 -2.47 -5.83 5.63
N HIS A 160 -3.46 -4.95 5.41
CA HIS A 160 -4.79 -5.36 4.98
C HIS A 160 -4.76 -6.02 3.58
N GLU A 161 -4.09 -5.41 2.61
CA GLU A 161 -3.93 -5.98 1.26
C GLU A 161 -3.14 -7.30 1.30
N GLU A 162 -2.09 -7.41 2.13
CA GLU A 162 -1.30 -8.64 2.30
C GLU A 162 -2.16 -9.79 2.82
N ILE A 163 -2.95 -9.55 3.87
CA ILE A 163 -3.86 -10.58 4.42
C ILE A 163 -4.91 -10.95 3.38
N GLY A 164 -5.51 -9.98 2.69
CA GLY A 164 -6.49 -10.22 1.62
C GLY A 164 -5.90 -11.06 0.49
N ALA A 165 -4.69 -10.75 0.03
CA ALA A 165 -3.97 -11.50 -1.00
C ALA A 165 -3.62 -12.92 -0.51
N ALA A 166 -3.20 -13.07 0.75
CA ALA A 166 -2.90 -14.39 1.33
C ALA A 166 -4.16 -15.27 1.41
N LEU A 167 -5.30 -14.72 1.86
CA LEU A 167 -6.56 -15.45 1.94
C LEU A 167 -7.05 -15.89 0.55
N SER A 168 -7.09 -14.98 -0.41
CA SER A 168 -7.49 -15.30 -1.79
C SER A 168 -6.52 -16.28 -2.45
N GLY A 169 -5.23 -16.13 -2.19
CA GLY A 169 -4.20 -17.07 -2.66
C GLY A 169 -4.38 -18.47 -2.10
N ILE A 170 -4.72 -18.61 -0.82
CA ILE A 170 -5.00 -19.91 -0.18
C ILE A 170 -6.25 -20.56 -0.76
N GLU A 171 -7.30 -19.80 -1.01
CA GLU A 171 -8.54 -20.30 -1.63
C GLU A 171 -8.26 -20.87 -3.04
N ILE A 172 -7.58 -20.10 -3.89
CA ILE A 172 -7.24 -20.52 -5.26
C ILE A 172 -6.29 -21.71 -5.22
N ALA A 173 -5.21 -21.64 -4.44
CA ALA A 173 -4.24 -22.73 -4.31
C ALA A 173 -4.88 -23.99 -3.75
N GLY A 174 -5.76 -23.87 -2.75
CA GLY A 174 -6.53 -24.96 -2.19
C GLY A 174 -7.43 -25.63 -3.22
N LEU A 175 -8.20 -24.86 -3.98
CA LEU A 175 -9.07 -25.37 -5.04
C LEU A 175 -8.26 -26.09 -6.12
N VAL A 176 -7.20 -25.46 -6.61
CA VAL A 176 -6.31 -26.06 -7.63
C VAL A 176 -5.66 -27.33 -7.08
N SER A 177 -5.21 -27.32 -5.83
CA SER A 177 -4.63 -28.52 -5.18
C SER A 177 -5.65 -29.66 -5.09
N ILE A 178 -6.88 -29.39 -4.69
CA ILE A 178 -7.95 -30.39 -4.59
C ILE A 178 -8.25 -30.98 -5.99
N LEU A 179 -8.35 -30.15 -7.02
CA LEU A 179 -8.64 -30.60 -8.38
C LEU A 179 -7.50 -31.44 -8.96
N LEU A 180 -6.25 -30.96 -8.85
CA LEU A 180 -5.08 -31.69 -9.33
C LEU A 180 -4.87 -32.99 -8.54
N LEU A 181 -5.04 -32.94 -7.24
CA LEU A 181 -4.96 -34.10 -6.38
C LEU A 181 -6.02 -35.14 -6.76
N GLY A 182 -7.29 -34.73 -6.94
CA GLY A 182 -8.37 -35.58 -7.41
C GLY A 182 -8.06 -36.24 -8.75
N LEU A 183 -7.50 -35.46 -9.68
CA LEU A 183 -7.08 -35.96 -10.99
C LEU A 183 -5.97 -37.03 -10.84
N ILE A 184 -4.90 -36.72 -10.11
CA ILE A 184 -3.77 -37.63 -9.90
C ILE A 184 -4.23 -38.92 -9.18
N LEU A 185 -5.04 -38.79 -8.13
CA LEU A 185 -5.57 -39.94 -7.41
C LEU A 185 -6.48 -40.81 -8.30
N THR A 186 -7.25 -40.21 -9.21
CA THR A 186 -8.08 -40.93 -10.16
C THR A 186 -7.23 -41.79 -11.09
N PHE A 187 -6.12 -41.28 -11.61
CA PHE A 187 -5.19 -42.02 -12.45
C PHE A 187 -4.34 -43.03 -11.64
N GLY A 188 -3.92 -42.69 -10.42
CA GLY A 188 -3.03 -43.53 -9.62
C GLY A 188 -3.76 -44.66 -8.84
N ILE A 189 -4.90 -44.33 -8.24
CA ILE A 189 -5.68 -45.20 -7.39
C ILE A 189 -6.90 -45.76 -8.13
N GLY A 190 -7.68 -44.88 -8.78
CA GLY A 190 -8.80 -45.24 -9.64
C GLY A 190 -10.06 -45.77 -8.94
N ASP A 191 -10.06 -45.96 -7.62
CA ASP A 191 -11.25 -46.32 -6.87
C ASP A 191 -11.81 -45.09 -6.13
N PHE A 192 -13.03 -44.68 -6.48
CA PHE A 192 -13.69 -43.51 -5.95
C PHE A 192 -13.82 -43.55 -4.42
N ARG A 193 -14.02 -44.73 -3.81
CA ARG A 193 -14.22 -44.85 -2.36
C ARG A 193 -12.92 -44.59 -1.60
N VAL A 194 -11.81 -45.10 -2.13
CA VAL A 194 -10.47 -44.81 -1.59
C VAL A 194 -10.15 -43.34 -1.72
N ILE A 195 -10.42 -42.72 -2.88
CA ILE A 195 -10.22 -41.30 -3.12
C ILE A 195 -11.04 -40.46 -2.14
N MET A 196 -12.32 -40.79 -1.96
CA MET A 196 -13.19 -40.10 -1.00
C MET A 196 -12.71 -40.27 0.45
N SER A 197 -12.15 -41.42 0.81
CA SER A 197 -11.55 -41.64 2.13
C SER A 197 -10.34 -40.72 2.35
N ILE A 198 -9.53 -40.52 1.31
CA ILE A 198 -8.38 -39.59 1.35
C ILE A 198 -8.87 -38.13 1.50
N PHE A 199 -9.86 -37.71 0.76
CA PHE A 199 -10.42 -36.34 0.90
C PHE A 199 -11.08 -36.14 2.27
N ALA A 200 -11.78 -37.17 2.81
CA ALA A 200 -12.32 -37.12 4.16
C ALA A 200 -11.21 -36.99 5.23
N LEU A 201 -10.09 -37.72 5.04
CA LEU A 201 -8.91 -37.57 5.88
C LEU A 201 -8.36 -36.13 5.84
N LEU A 202 -8.19 -35.59 4.65
CA LEU A 202 -7.65 -34.20 4.50
C LEU A 202 -8.56 -33.18 5.17
N ALA A 203 -9.87 -33.24 4.93
CA ALA A 203 -10.84 -32.34 5.55
C ALA A 203 -10.83 -32.45 7.08
N THR A 204 -10.86 -33.70 7.61
CA THR A 204 -10.82 -33.92 9.05
C THR A 204 -9.46 -33.53 9.64
N GLY A 205 -8.37 -33.80 8.95
CA GLY A 205 -7.01 -33.47 9.37
C GLY A 205 -6.78 -31.98 9.44
N ILE A 206 -7.24 -31.20 8.45
CA ILE A 206 -7.21 -29.73 8.49
C ILE A 206 -8.03 -29.24 9.68
N GLY A 207 -9.26 -29.72 9.86
CA GLY A 207 -10.13 -29.32 10.97
C GLY A 207 -9.50 -29.58 12.35
N LEU A 208 -8.91 -30.77 12.56
CA LEU A 208 -8.22 -31.08 13.80
C LEU A 208 -6.97 -30.23 14.01
N THR A 209 -6.22 -29.95 12.95
CA THR A 209 -5.01 -29.13 13.05
C THR A 209 -5.35 -27.68 13.31
N LEU A 210 -6.38 -27.13 12.71
CA LEU A 210 -6.88 -25.78 13.01
C LEU A 210 -7.36 -25.69 14.47
N GLY A 211 -8.10 -26.71 14.95
CA GLY A 211 -8.50 -26.79 16.36
C GLY A 211 -7.29 -26.88 17.31
N PHE A 212 -6.26 -27.63 16.94
CA PHE A 212 -5.01 -27.67 17.70
C PHE A 212 -4.29 -26.32 17.68
N ALA A 213 -4.22 -25.66 16.54
CA ALA A 213 -3.58 -24.36 16.41
C ALA A 213 -4.26 -23.29 17.29
N THR A 214 -5.59 -23.27 17.38
CA THR A 214 -6.31 -22.36 18.29
C THR A 214 -6.01 -22.63 19.75
N LEU A 215 -5.77 -23.89 20.13
CA LEU A 215 -5.44 -24.27 21.52
C LEU A 215 -3.96 -24.04 21.86
N ALA A 216 -3.05 -24.26 20.91
CA ALA A 216 -1.61 -24.24 21.13
C ALA A 216 -0.97 -22.87 20.90
N VAL A 217 -1.53 -22.08 19.99
CA VAL A 217 -1.00 -20.78 19.55
C VAL A 217 -2.00 -19.66 19.84
N GLY A 218 -3.27 -19.84 19.54
CA GLY A 218 -4.34 -18.88 19.79
C GLY A 218 -4.61 -17.91 18.64
N SER A 219 -3.66 -17.69 17.74
CA SER A 219 -3.78 -16.79 16.60
C SER A 219 -3.07 -17.35 15.36
N PHE A 220 -3.41 -16.83 14.18
CA PHE A 220 -2.70 -17.14 12.94
C PHE A 220 -2.00 -15.90 12.40
N ASN A 221 -0.79 -16.06 11.93
CA ASN A 221 -0.11 -15.05 11.12
C ASN A 221 -0.04 -15.53 9.65
N THR A 222 0.35 -14.64 8.75
CA THR A 222 0.42 -14.91 7.31
C THR A 222 1.29 -16.15 6.99
N LEU A 223 2.37 -16.36 7.73
CA LEU A 223 3.23 -17.55 7.52
C LEU A 223 2.58 -18.83 8.04
N SER A 224 1.94 -18.79 9.22
CA SER A 224 1.28 -19.96 9.78
C SER A 224 0.08 -20.42 8.95
N MET A 225 -0.58 -19.50 8.22
CA MET A 225 -1.66 -19.84 7.29
C MET A 225 -1.20 -20.71 6.11
N LEU A 226 0.07 -20.65 5.71
CA LEU A 226 0.62 -21.48 4.63
C LEU A 226 0.56 -22.98 4.97
N PHE A 227 0.45 -23.33 6.26
CA PHE A 227 0.25 -24.69 6.70
C PHE A 227 -0.92 -25.37 5.98
N VAL A 228 -2.03 -24.67 5.75
CA VAL A 228 -3.23 -25.24 5.12
C VAL A 228 -2.90 -25.82 3.74
N VAL A 229 -2.15 -25.06 2.94
CA VAL A 229 -1.72 -25.51 1.59
C VAL A 229 -0.69 -26.64 1.70
N MET A 230 0.26 -26.54 2.61
CA MET A 230 1.26 -27.60 2.85
C MET A 230 0.63 -28.91 3.30
N PHE A 231 -0.45 -28.85 4.09
CA PHE A 231 -1.12 -30.05 4.59
C PHE A 231 -1.75 -30.89 3.47
N PHE A 232 -2.21 -30.26 2.38
CA PHE A 232 -2.69 -31.01 1.21
C PHE A 232 -1.60 -31.92 0.64
N GLY A 233 -0.35 -31.47 0.57
CA GLY A 233 0.76 -32.31 0.11
C GLY A 233 1.18 -33.36 1.15
N LEU A 234 1.55 -32.92 2.34
CA LEU A 234 2.12 -33.80 3.38
C LEU A 234 1.12 -34.81 3.93
N GLY A 235 -0.14 -34.40 4.13
CA GLY A 235 -1.19 -35.28 4.65
C GLY A 235 -1.62 -36.34 3.64
N VAL A 236 -1.62 -35.99 2.35
CA VAL A 236 -2.00 -36.98 1.30
C VAL A 236 -0.95 -38.05 1.08
N ASP A 237 0.34 -37.74 1.29
CA ASP A 237 1.43 -38.71 1.05
C ASP A 237 1.26 -39.99 1.88
N PHE A 238 0.91 -39.83 3.15
CA PHE A 238 0.62 -40.97 4.01
C PHE A 238 -0.54 -41.82 3.51
N ALA A 239 -1.63 -41.14 3.14
CA ALA A 239 -2.83 -41.78 2.64
C ALA A 239 -2.61 -42.50 1.29
N VAL A 240 -1.83 -41.91 0.39
CA VAL A 240 -1.47 -42.51 -0.91
C VAL A 240 -0.62 -43.76 -0.73
N HIS A 241 0.43 -43.69 0.10
CA HIS A 241 1.26 -44.87 0.36
C HIS A 241 0.46 -46.02 0.98
N PHE A 242 -0.42 -45.70 1.94
CA PHE A 242 -1.33 -46.68 2.52
C PHE A 242 -2.28 -47.28 1.46
N ALA A 243 -2.91 -46.43 0.64
CA ALA A 243 -3.84 -46.86 -0.43
C ALA A 243 -3.14 -47.73 -1.48
N LEU A 244 -1.91 -47.40 -1.89
CA LEU A 244 -1.14 -48.19 -2.84
C LEU A 244 -0.77 -49.54 -2.26
N ARG A 245 -0.40 -49.59 -0.95
CA ARG A 245 -0.11 -50.87 -0.28
C ARG A 245 -1.35 -51.76 -0.18
N LEU A 246 -2.49 -51.16 0.20
CA LEU A 246 -3.77 -51.85 0.24
C LEU A 246 -4.14 -52.44 -1.13
N LYS A 247 -3.97 -51.66 -2.21
CA LYS A 247 -4.23 -52.08 -3.58
C LYS A 247 -3.32 -53.24 -4.03
N ALA A 248 -2.07 -53.26 -3.57
CA ALA A 248 -1.14 -54.34 -3.90
C ALA A 248 -1.54 -55.70 -3.28
N GLN A 249 -2.38 -55.70 -2.25
CA GLN A 249 -2.90 -56.89 -1.62
C GLN A 249 -4.15 -57.48 -2.34
N GLY A 250 -4.72 -56.78 -3.29
CA GLY A 250 -5.86 -57.22 -4.12
C GLY A 250 -7.22 -56.86 -3.51
N ALA A 251 -7.97 -57.84 -3.01
CA ALA A 251 -9.31 -57.59 -2.48
C ALA A 251 -9.25 -56.85 -1.13
N ILE A 252 -10.12 -55.84 -0.96
CA ILE A 252 -10.23 -55.08 0.29
C ILE A 252 -11.13 -55.84 1.26
N THR A 253 -10.50 -56.55 2.18
CA THR A 253 -11.10 -57.31 3.27
C THR A 253 -10.63 -56.79 4.61
N ALA A 254 -11.24 -57.20 5.73
CA ALA A 254 -10.77 -56.83 7.05
C ALA A 254 -9.30 -57.25 7.29
N ASP A 255 -8.93 -58.45 6.81
CA ASP A 255 -7.57 -58.98 6.96
C ASP A 255 -6.56 -58.19 6.12
N SER A 256 -6.91 -57.78 4.88
CA SER A 256 -6.03 -56.95 4.04
C SER A 256 -5.88 -55.54 4.60
N LEU A 257 -6.90 -54.98 5.20
CA LEU A 257 -6.82 -53.67 5.86
C LEU A 257 -5.88 -53.74 7.08
N GLN A 258 -6.01 -54.78 7.92
CA GLN A 258 -5.14 -54.97 9.07
C GLN A 258 -3.68 -55.19 8.63
N ALA A 259 -3.46 -56.04 7.63
CA ALA A 259 -2.11 -56.30 7.09
C ALA A 259 -1.50 -55.03 6.50
N ALA A 260 -2.28 -54.17 5.83
CA ALA A 260 -1.80 -52.88 5.31
C ALA A 260 -1.39 -51.91 6.43
N VAL A 261 -2.15 -51.89 7.56
CA VAL A 261 -1.80 -51.10 8.74
C VAL A 261 -0.49 -51.64 9.36
N GLU A 262 -0.38 -52.93 9.60
CA GLU A 262 0.81 -53.54 10.19
C GLU A 262 2.08 -53.33 9.35
N ASP A 263 1.97 -53.44 8.04
CA ASP A 263 3.08 -53.23 7.11
C ASP A 263 3.52 -51.76 7.01
N MET A 264 2.56 -50.82 7.03
CA MET A 264 2.85 -49.42 6.78
C MET A 264 3.10 -48.60 8.04
N ALA A 265 2.55 -49.00 9.20
CA ALA A 265 2.66 -48.21 10.43
C ALA A 265 4.10 -47.90 10.83
N PRO A 266 5.07 -48.86 10.80
CA PRO A 266 6.45 -48.53 11.19
C PRO A 266 7.08 -47.44 10.31
N ALA A 267 6.87 -47.51 8.99
CA ALA A 267 7.41 -46.55 8.05
C ALA A 267 6.74 -45.18 8.23
N LEU A 268 5.42 -45.15 8.35
CA LEU A 268 4.67 -43.87 8.51
C LEU A 268 4.97 -43.23 9.87
N ILE A 269 5.13 -43.98 10.94
CA ILE A 269 5.53 -43.46 12.24
C ILE A 269 6.92 -42.82 12.15
N LEU A 270 7.88 -43.52 11.53
CA LEU A 270 9.24 -42.95 11.35
C LEU A 270 9.21 -41.64 10.53
N CYS A 271 8.47 -41.63 9.40
CA CYS A 271 8.31 -40.45 8.59
C CYS A 271 7.67 -39.29 9.37
N THR A 272 6.65 -39.57 10.18
CA THR A 272 6.01 -38.55 11.03
C THR A 272 6.99 -37.97 12.04
N PHE A 273 7.77 -38.81 12.74
CA PHE A 273 8.74 -38.32 13.71
C PHE A 273 9.82 -37.47 13.06
N THR A 274 10.38 -37.89 11.93
CA THR A 274 11.42 -37.13 11.25
C THR A 274 10.89 -35.78 10.74
N SER A 275 9.70 -35.77 10.17
CA SER A 275 9.06 -34.53 9.69
C SER A 275 8.65 -33.62 10.85
N ALA A 276 8.07 -34.17 11.91
CA ALA A 276 7.68 -33.39 13.09
C ALA A 276 8.90 -32.75 13.79
N ILE A 277 10.02 -33.51 13.94
CA ILE A 277 11.26 -32.93 14.48
C ILE A 277 11.79 -31.81 13.59
N ALA A 278 11.76 -31.98 12.27
CA ALA A 278 12.17 -30.94 11.34
C ALA A 278 11.31 -29.65 11.50
N PHE A 279 10.00 -29.78 11.62
CA PHE A 279 9.11 -28.63 11.88
C PHE A 279 9.33 -28.05 13.28
N LEU A 280 9.46 -28.87 14.31
CA LEU A 280 9.69 -28.38 15.67
C LEU A 280 11.04 -27.68 15.84
N SER A 281 12.01 -27.91 14.94
CA SER A 281 13.28 -27.19 14.97
C SER A 281 13.13 -25.68 14.75
N PHE A 282 12.00 -25.21 14.22
CA PHE A 282 11.68 -23.78 14.10
C PHE A 282 11.18 -23.16 15.41
N VAL A 283 10.63 -23.95 16.35
CA VAL A 283 10.04 -23.43 17.59
C VAL A 283 11.01 -22.61 18.44
N PRO A 284 12.29 -22.99 18.62
CA PRO A 284 13.23 -22.22 19.43
C PRO A 284 13.78 -20.97 18.71
N THR A 285 13.36 -20.67 17.49
CA THR A 285 13.83 -19.49 16.78
C THR A 285 13.19 -18.21 17.31
N ALA A 286 13.90 -17.10 17.23
CA ALA A 286 13.36 -15.79 17.60
C ALA A 286 12.24 -15.30 16.66
N TYR A 287 12.06 -15.94 15.51
CA TYR A 287 11.04 -15.60 14.53
C TYR A 287 9.73 -16.34 14.83
N THR A 288 8.86 -15.69 15.60
CA THR A 288 7.64 -16.31 16.16
C THR A 288 6.75 -16.94 15.09
N GLY A 289 6.54 -16.29 13.94
CA GLY A 289 5.72 -16.81 12.85
C GLY A 289 6.20 -18.16 12.29
N MET A 290 7.52 -18.36 12.20
CA MET A 290 8.08 -19.65 11.79
C MET A 290 7.94 -20.71 12.90
N GLY A 291 8.10 -20.29 14.17
CA GLY A 291 7.89 -21.18 15.31
C GLY A 291 6.47 -21.72 15.38
N GLU A 292 5.48 -20.84 15.17
CA GLU A 292 4.07 -21.19 15.11
C GLU A 292 3.77 -22.14 13.94
N LEU A 293 4.24 -21.80 12.72
CA LEU A 293 4.13 -22.68 11.56
C LEU A 293 4.70 -24.08 11.87
N GLY A 294 5.87 -24.12 12.52
CA GLY A 294 6.53 -25.38 12.90
C GLY A 294 5.70 -26.22 13.86
N LEU A 295 5.16 -25.60 14.90
CA LEU A 295 4.33 -26.29 15.89
C LEU A 295 3.03 -26.81 15.28
N ILE A 296 2.34 -25.99 14.49
CA ILE A 296 1.08 -26.35 13.82
C ILE A 296 1.33 -27.51 12.83
N SER A 297 2.40 -27.41 12.03
CA SER A 297 2.75 -28.45 11.05
C SER A 297 3.11 -29.77 11.70
N ALA A 298 3.86 -29.76 12.81
CA ALA A 298 4.19 -30.95 13.54
C ALA A 298 2.93 -31.64 14.11
N GLY A 299 2.01 -30.89 14.69
CA GLY A 299 0.70 -31.36 15.13
C GLY A 299 -0.12 -31.96 13.98
N GLY A 300 -0.15 -31.28 12.84
CA GLY A 300 -0.82 -31.74 11.62
C GLY A 300 -0.29 -33.07 11.11
N MET A 301 1.04 -33.27 11.15
CA MET A 301 1.64 -34.55 10.76
C MET A 301 1.20 -35.72 11.68
N VAL A 302 1.09 -35.47 12.98
CA VAL A 302 0.59 -36.46 13.94
C VAL A 302 -0.88 -36.81 13.65
N PHE A 303 -1.72 -35.81 13.39
CA PHE A 303 -3.11 -36.06 13.01
C PHE A 303 -3.22 -36.80 11.67
N ALA A 304 -2.41 -36.45 10.66
CA ALA A 304 -2.37 -37.16 9.39
C ALA A 304 -2.02 -38.64 9.57
N LEU A 305 -1.03 -38.97 10.43
CA LEU A 305 -0.68 -40.35 10.77
C LEU A 305 -1.85 -41.08 11.40
N ILE A 306 -2.43 -40.51 12.46
CA ILE A 306 -3.54 -41.15 13.19
C ILE A 306 -4.73 -41.38 12.24
N LEU A 307 -5.10 -40.40 11.46
CA LEU A 307 -6.21 -40.51 10.51
C LEU A 307 -5.92 -41.55 9.41
N THR A 308 -4.69 -41.62 8.93
CA THR A 308 -4.29 -42.62 7.93
C THR A 308 -4.43 -44.05 8.46
N LEU A 309 -3.94 -44.28 9.67
CA LEU A 309 -3.94 -45.62 10.25
C LEU A 309 -5.29 -46.08 10.80
N PHE A 310 -6.16 -45.16 11.23
CA PHE A 310 -7.41 -45.51 11.87
C PHE A 310 -8.64 -45.11 11.01
N MET A 311 -8.68 -43.92 10.44
CA MET A 311 -9.86 -43.43 9.75
C MET A 311 -10.04 -44.08 8.36
N ILE A 312 -8.98 -44.16 7.55
CA ILE A 312 -9.05 -44.82 6.23
C ILE A 312 -9.50 -46.29 6.34
N PRO A 313 -8.88 -47.13 7.16
CA PRO A 313 -9.36 -48.50 7.32
C PRO A 313 -10.80 -48.61 7.82
N THR A 314 -11.22 -47.72 8.73
CA THR A 314 -12.58 -47.73 9.28
C THR A 314 -13.61 -47.36 8.18
N ILE A 315 -13.32 -46.35 7.35
CA ILE A 315 -14.21 -45.97 6.23
C ILE A 315 -14.28 -47.11 5.21
N LEU A 316 -13.14 -47.68 4.82
CA LEU A 316 -13.08 -48.72 3.80
C LEU A 316 -13.66 -50.07 4.30
N HIS A 317 -13.62 -50.33 5.61
CA HIS A 317 -14.31 -51.48 6.20
C HIS A 317 -15.84 -51.34 6.10
N ARG A 318 -16.38 -50.14 6.33
CA ARG A 318 -17.81 -49.85 6.22
C ARG A 318 -18.27 -49.67 4.77
N TRP A 319 -17.38 -49.22 3.91
CA TRP A 319 -17.67 -48.91 2.51
C TRP A 319 -16.58 -49.51 1.62
N PRO A 320 -16.59 -50.86 1.45
CA PRO A 320 -15.48 -51.57 0.81
C PRO A 320 -15.35 -51.12 -0.67
N ALA A 321 -14.12 -50.80 -1.03
CA ALA A 321 -13.78 -50.39 -2.39
C ALA A 321 -13.93 -51.59 -3.35
N ARG A 322 -14.30 -51.29 -4.61
CA ARG A 322 -14.42 -52.27 -5.66
C ARG A 322 -13.02 -52.61 -6.18
N SER A 323 -12.66 -53.92 -6.13
CA SER A 323 -11.40 -54.43 -6.70
C SER A 323 -11.44 -54.40 -8.23
N ASN A 324 -11.41 -53.20 -8.84
CA ASN A 324 -11.08 -53.11 -10.24
C ASN A 324 -9.57 -52.88 -10.35
N ALA A 325 -8.88 -53.91 -10.81
CA ALA A 325 -7.45 -53.83 -11.10
C ALA A 325 -7.24 -52.77 -12.23
N LEU A 326 -6.94 -51.54 -11.83
CA LEU A 326 -6.41 -50.59 -12.81
C LEU A 326 -5.03 -51.06 -13.27
N PRO A 327 -4.66 -50.77 -14.53
CA PRO A 327 -3.35 -51.11 -15.03
C PRO A 327 -2.28 -50.59 -14.08
N GLN A 328 -1.51 -51.49 -13.51
CA GLN A 328 -0.34 -51.13 -12.70
C GLN A 328 0.60 -50.34 -13.64
N PHE A 329 0.89 -49.10 -13.29
CA PHE A 329 1.96 -48.39 -13.95
C PHE A 329 3.27 -49.03 -13.53
N SER A 330 3.58 -50.21 -14.09
CA SER A 330 4.82 -50.88 -13.82
C SER A 330 5.89 -50.31 -14.74
N LEU A 331 6.75 -49.47 -14.15
CA LEU A 331 7.99 -49.01 -14.81
C LEU A 331 9.02 -50.17 -14.84
N ASN A 332 8.56 -51.37 -15.29
CA ASN A 332 9.42 -52.51 -15.39
C ASN A 332 10.28 -52.47 -16.69
N ARG A 333 10.78 -51.31 -17.02
CA ARG A 333 11.82 -51.15 -18.04
C ARG A 333 13.16 -51.41 -17.38
N LYS A 334 13.80 -52.51 -17.76
CA LYS A 334 15.21 -52.70 -17.41
C LYS A 334 15.98 -51.48 -17.90
N LEU A 335 16.55 -50.76 -16.95
CA LEU A 335 17.38 -49.60 -17.28
C LEU A 335 18.57 -50.10 -18.15
N PRO A 336 18.89 -49.41 -19.25
CA PRO A 336 20.05 -49.78 -20.08
C PRO A 336 21.30 -49.85 -19.24
N SER A 337 22.19 -50.82 -19.54
CA SER A 337 23.44 -51.04 -18.79
C SER A 337 24.35 -49.83 -18.65
N GLY A 338 24.18 -48.81 -19.52
CA GLY A 338 24.91 -47.55 -19.42
C GLY A 338 24.22 -46.43 -18.65
N PHE A 339 22.96 -46.62 -18.18
CA PHE A 339 22.20 -45.58 -17.51
C PHE A 339 22.83 -45.12 -16.20
N GLN A 340 23.36 -46.06 -15.40
CA GLN A 340 24.03 -45.72 -14.13
C GLN A 340 25.28 -44.85 -14.35
N SER A 341 26.09 -45.17 -15.36
CA SER A 341 27.29 -44.40 -15.69
C SER A 341 26.93 -43.00 -16.23
N ALA A 342 25.90 -42.93 -17.08
CA ALA A 342 25.41 -41.68 -17.59
C ALA A 342 24.81 -40.80 -16.48
N ALA A 343 24.02 -41.39 -15.58
CA ALA A 343 23.45 -40.69 -14.41
C ALA A 343 24.56 -40.19 -13.46
N THR A 344 25.57 -40.97 -13.19
CA THR A 344 26.70 -40.57 -12.36
C THR A 344 27.50 -39.44 -13.03
N GLY A 345 27.75 -39.52 -14.34
CA GLY A 345 28.40 -38.44 -15.10
C GLY A 345 27.60 -37.14 -15.08
N LEU A 346 26.27 -37.25 -15.21
CA LEU A 346 25.39 -36.10 -15.13
C LEU A 346 25.42 -35.44 -13.74
N LEU A 347 25.39 -36.23 -12.65
CA LEU A 347 25.48 -35.74 -11.28
C LEU A 347 26.81 -35.02 -11.01
N ILE A 348 27.93 -35.54 -11.54
CA ILE A 348 29.25 -34.91 -11.41
C ILE A 348 29.30 -33.52 -12.09
N VAL A 349 28.50 -33.29 -13.12
CA VAL A 349 28.41 -31.99 -13.82
C VAL A 349 27.41 -31.08 -13.15
N ILE A 350 26.20 -31.60 -12.80
CA ILE A 350 25.13 -30.80 -12.23
C ILE A 350 25.48 -30.30 -10.82
N LEU A 351 26.14 -31.11 -9.99
CA LEU A 351 26.43 -30.73 -8.61
C LEU A 351 27.33 -29.48 -8.49
N PRO A 352 28.49 -29.40 -9.19
CA PRO A 352 29.29 -28.17 -9.19
C PRO A 352 28.55 -26.97 -9.78
N LEU A 353 27.74 -27.18 -10.82
CA LEU A 353 26.93 -26.12 -11.43
C LEU A 353 25.88 -25.59 -10.45
N ALA A 354 25.20 -26.48 -9.71
CA ALA A 354 24.25 -26.12 -8.67
C ALA A 354 24.93 -25.34 -7.53
N VAL A 355 26.11 -25.77 -7.08
CA VAL A 355 26.91 -25.07 -6.06
C VAL A 355 27.33 -23.68 -6.57
N TYR A 356 27.73 -23.57 -7.83
CA TYR A 356 28.07 -22.29 -8.43
C TYR A 356 26.88 -21.31 -8.45
N PHE A 357 25.69 -21.75 -8.88
CA PHE A 357 24.51 -20.89 -8.86
C PHE A 357 24.05 -20.57 -7.43
N ALA A 358 24.13 -21.54 -6.53
CA ALA A 358 23.80 -21.32 -5.12
C ALA A 358 24.71 -20.27 -4.46
N SER A 359 26.00 -20.20 -4.88
CA SER A 359 26.92 -19.18 -4.34
C SER A 359 26.64 -17.76 -4.81
N GLN A 360 25.79 -17.59 -5.85
CA GLN A 360 25.36 -16.29 -6.35
C GLN A 360 24.03 -15.81 -5.74
N LEU A 361 23.38 -16.62 -4.92
CA LEU A 361 22.16 -16.24 -4.21
C LEU A 361 22.44 -15.05 -3.29
N LYS A 362 21.69 -13.97 -3.50
CA LYS A 362 21.70 -12.79 -2.63
C LYS A 362 20.49 -12.85 -1.72
N PHE A 363 20.71 -12.54 -0.47
CA PHE A 363 19.62 -12.40 0.48
C PHE A 363 19.01 -11.01 0.34
N ASP A 364 17.71 -10.95 0.10
CA ASP A 364 16.96 -9.70 0.11
C ASP A 364 16.46 -9.43 1.54
N TYR A 365 16.95 -8.35 2.13
CA TYR A 365 16.59 -7.93 3.48
C TYR A 365 15.32 -7.08 3.54
N SER A 366 14.74 -6.74 2.38
CA SER A 366 13.55 -5.92 2.33
C SER A 366 12.31 -6.70 2.76
N VAL A 367 11.64 -6.26 3.81
CA VAL A 367 10.34 -6.82 4.20
C VAL A 367 9.29 -6.58 3.11
N LEU A 368 9.47 -5.54 2.31
CA LEU A 368 8.58 -5.19 1.21
C LEU A 368 8.68 -6.14 0.02
N SER A 369 9.82 -6.85 -0.14
CA SER A 369 10.01 -7.81 -1.25
C SER A 369 9.09 -9.03 -1.18
N MET A 370 8.48 -9.29 -0.01
CA MET A 370 7.50 -10.36 0.18
C MET A 370 6.07 -9.95 -0.22
N ARG A 371 5.84 -8.66 -0.46
CA ARG A 371 4.52 -8.11 -0.79
C ARG A 371 4.31 -8.08 -2.30
N ASP A 372 3.05 -8.07 -2.72
CA ASP A 372 2.71 -7.92 -4.13
C ASP A 372 3.11 -6.52 -4.62
N PRO A 373 4.09 -6.41 -5.55
CA PRO A 373 4.55 -5.12 -6.05
C PRO A 373 3.48 -4.37 -6.86
N ASP A 374 2.50 -5.08 -7.40
CA ASP A 374 1.42 -4.53 -8.23
C ASP A 374 0.19 -4.14 -7.41
N SER A 375 0.20 -4.36 -6.09
CA SER A 375 -0.89 -3.93 -5.22
C SER A 375 -1.03 -2.40 -5.19
N LYS A 376 -2.25 -1.91 -4.95
CA LYS A 376 -2.53 -0.46 -4.96
C LYS A 376 -1.72 0.27 -3.91
N ALA A 377 -1.68 -0.26 -2.68
CA ALA A 377 -0.94 0.35 -1.59
C ALA A 377 0.57 0.34 -1.83
N MET A 378 1.12 -0.73 -2.43
CA MET A 378 2.54 -0.83 -2.75
C MET A 378 2.94 0.12 -3.88
N THR A 379 2.08 0.26 -4.90
CA THR A 379 2.26 1.23 -5.99
C THR A 379 2.26 2.67 -5.45
N ALA A 380 1.33 3.00 -4.55
CA ALA A 380 1.25 4.31 -3.90
C ALA A 380 2.48 4.57 -3.03
N LEU A 381 2.95 3.58 -2.26
CA LEU A 381 4.16 3.66 -1.46
C LEU A 381 5.39 3.93 -2.32
N THR A 382 5.57 3.17 -3.40
CA THR A 382 6.71 3.32 -4.31
C THR A 382 6.73 4.71 -4.95
N ARG A 383 5.56 5.27 -5.29
CA ARG A 383 5.44 6.63 -5.78
C ARG A 383 5.82 7.64 -4.71
N LEU A 384 5.29 7.51 -3.49
CA LEU A 384 5.61 8.37 -2.37
C LEU A 384 7.12 8.37 -2.07
N GLN A 385 7.76 7.22 -2.06
CA GLN A 385 9.21 7.09 -1.86
C GLN A 385 10.02 7.80 -2.95
N ARG A 386 9.61 7.67 -4.21
CA ARG A 386 10.27 8.31 -5.34
C ARG A 386 10.15 9.83 -5.28
N ASP A 387 8.94 10.33 -5.03
CA ASP A 387 8.64 11.76 -5.11
C ASP A 387 9.12 12.51 -3.86
N SER A 388 9.09 11.88 -2.68
CA SER A 388 9.51 12.49 -1.41
C SER A 388 10.97 12.25 -1.06
N GLN A 389 11.70 11.44 -1.82
CA GLN A 389 13.06 10.95 -1.49
C GLN A 389 13.12 10.30 -0.08
N GLN A 390 11.98 9.87 0.44
CA GLN A 390 11.90 9.17 1.72
C GLN A 390 12.03 7.67 1.49
N THR A 391 12.66 6.99 2.44
CA THR A 391 12.78 5.54 2.44
C THR A 391 12.06 4.97 3.65
N ASP A 392 11.54 3.73 3.54
CA ASP A 392 10.96 3.01 4.68
C ASP A 392 12.03 2.51 5.65
N TYR A 393 13.29 2.58 5.25
CA TYR A 393 14.41 2.22 6.11
C TYR A 393 14.76 3.38 7.01
N SER A 394 13.97 3.59 8.05
CA SER A 394 14.22 4.59 9.08
C SER A 394 14.52 3.93 10.41
N VAL A 395 15.44 4.53 11.15
CA VAL A 395 15.78 4.14 12.51
C VAL A 395 15.44 5.29 13.43
N SER A 396 14.55 5.05 14.39
CA SER A 396 14.24 6.03 15.43
C SER A 396 15.22 5.86 16.58
N VAL A 397 15.93 6.94 16.90
CA VAL A 397 16.86 6.99 18.02
C VAL A 397 16.28 7.90 19.11
N LEU A 398 16.14 7.39 20.31
CA LEU A 398 15.67 8.17 21.44
C LEU A 398 16.86 8.97 22.03
N ALA A 399 16.69 10.29 22.13
CA ALA A 399 17.64 11.19 22.75
C ALA A 399 17.04 11.75 24.05
N ASP A 400 17.87 11.90 25.11
CA ASP A 400 17.39 12.36 26.41
C ASP A 400 16.97 13.82 26.39
N ASN A 401 17.53 14.62 25.48
CA ASN A 401 17.24 16.05 25.34
C ASN A 401 17.61 16.57 23.94
N ALA A 402 17.19 17.80 23.64
CA ALA A 402 17.45 18.45 22.35
C ALA A 402 18.94 18.64 22.02
N ALA A 403 19.78 18.85 23.03
CA ALA A 403 21.24 19.02 22.83
C ALA A 403 21.86 17.69 22.35
N GLU A 404 21.43 16.58 22.93
CA GLU A 404 21.86 15.24 22.51
C GLU A 404 21.35 14.89 21.13
N ALA A 405 20.07 15.22 20.82
CA ALA A 405 19.51 15.02 19.48
C ALA A 405 20.34 15.74 18.42
N ARG A 406 20.73 17.01 18.66
CA ARG A 406 21.60 17.76 17.75
C ARG A 406 22.99 17.13 17.61
N ARG A 407 23.56 16.63 18.72
CA ARG A 407 24.84 15.94 18.70
C ARG A 407 24.77 14.66 17.86
N LEU A 408 23.72 13.85 18.08
CA LEU A 408 23.50 12.64 17.30
C LEU A 408 23.27 12.94 15.82
N LYS A 409 22.49 13.97 15.49
CA LYS A 409 22.32 14.42 14.11
C LYS A 409 23.68 14.76 13.47
N ALA A 410 24.52 15.54 14.13
CA ALA A 410 25.83 15.91 13.61
C ALA A 410 26.77 14.70 13.42
N LEU A 411 26.65 13.66 14.25
CA LEU A 411 27.42 12.43 14.14
C LEU A 411 26.92 11.49 13.05
N LEU A 412 25.62 11.42 12.84
CA LEU A 412 24.98 10.47 11.91
C LEU A 412 24.94 10.99 10.46
N THR A 413 24.72 12.29 10.26
CA THR A 413 24.62 12.90 8.92
C THR A 413 25.81 12.61 7.99
N PRO A 414 27.08 12.58 8.45
CA PRO A 414 28.21 12.32 7.54
C PRO A 414 28.40 10.83 7.20
N LEU A 415 27.61 9.92 7.76
CA LEU A 415 27.76 8.49 7.53
C LEU A 415 27.18 8.11 6.16
N THR A 416 27.98 7.44 5.33
CA THR A 416 27.58 7.02 3.96
C THR A 416 26.24 6.28 3.86
N PRO A 417 25.85 5.38 4.79
CA PRO A 417 24.58 4.68 4.70
C PRO A 417 23.38 5.51 5.19
N VAL A 418 23.60 6.73 5.70
CA VAL A 418 22.55 7.59 6.23
C VAL A 418 22.16 8.61 5.17
N GLY A 419 20.92 8.56 4.72
CA GLY A 419 20.40 9.50 3.72
C GLY A 419 20.03 10.85 4.32
N ASP A 420 19.24 10.84 5.42
CA ASP A 420 18.79 12.05 6.10
C ASP A 420 18.63 11.78 7.60
N VAL A 421 18.86 12.80 8.43
CA VAL A 421 18.65 12.73 9.88
C VAL A 421 17.73 13.87 10.29
N ARG A 422 16.54 13.54 10.76
CA ARG A 422 15.53 14.51 11.21
C ARG A 422 15.41 14.51 12.72
N ILE A 423 15.39 15.70 13.28
CA ILE A 423 15.12 15.92 14.71
C ILE A 423 13.91 16.86 14.84
N PRO A 424 13.21 16.88 15.99
CA PRO A 424 12.06 17.76 16.19
C PRO A 424 12.34 19.24 15.92
N GLU A 425 13.55 19.70 16.14
CA GLU A 425 13.96 21.09 15.87
C GLU A 425 13.96 21.44 14.38
N ASP A 426 14.09 20.47 13.48
CA ASP A 426 14.03 20.70 12.03
C ASP A 426 12.62 21.09 11.57
N LEU A 427 11.59 20.79 12.37
CA LEU A 427 10.22 21.23 12.12
C LEU A 427 10.00 22.70 12.51
N ILE A 428 10.95 23.32 13.20
CA ILE A 428 10.87 24.72 13.59
C ILE A 428 11.48 25.57 12.47
N PRO A 429 10.72 26.52 11.91
CA PRO A 429 11.24 27.39 10.85
C PRO A 429 12.54 28.11 11.28
N THR A 430 13.53 28.10 10.41
CA THR A 430 14.82 28.77 10.66
C THR A 430 14.73 30.28 10.38
N ALA A 431 15.68 31.06 10.92
CA ALA A 431 15.82 32.49 10.67
C ALA A 431 14.54 33.33 10.95
N GLN A 432 13.75 32.92 11.95
CA GLN A 432 12.42 33.53 12.24
C GLN A 432 12.50 35.06 12.44
N ARG A 433 13.52 35.58 13.15
CA ARG A 433 13.68 37.03 13.38
C ARG A 433 13.95 37.77 12.07
N GLU A 434 14.77 37.21 11.19
CA GLU A 434 15.07 37.80 9.87
C GLU A 434 13.84 37.81 9.00
N LYS A 435 13.13 36.67 8.95
CA LYS A 435 11.89 36.53 8.18
C LYS A 435 10.80 37.47 8.71
N ALA A 436 10.66 37.60 10.02
CA ALA A 436 9.73 38.55 10.62
C ALA A 436 10.04 40.01 10.20
N ALA A 437 11.33 40.40 10.22
CA ALA A 437 11.75 41.73 9.77
C ALA A 437 11.47 41.96 8.26
N MET A 438 11.50 40.93 7.43
CA MET A 438 11.11 41.03 6.02
C MET A 438 9.60 41.14 5.85
N ILE A 439 8.81 40.43 6.64
CA ILE A 439 7.34 40.41 6.57
C ILE A 439 6.73 41.72 7.11
N GLU A 440 7.32 42.29 8.18
CA GLU A 440 6.74 43.42 8.90
C GLU A 440 6.41 44.64 8.04
N PRO A 441 7.24 45.11 7.09
CA PRO A 441 6.91 46.25 6.24
C PRO A 441 5.67 45.98 5.38
N VAL A 442 5.58 44.81 4.77
CA VAL A 442 4.45 44.39 3.93
C VAL A 442 3.18 44.22 4.78
N ALA A 443 3.31 43.63 5.97
CA ALA A 443 2.20 43.45 6.89
C ALA A 443 1.61 44.80 7.34
N ARG A 444 2.45 45.82 7.60
CA ARG A 444 1.99 47.17 7.94
C ARG A 444 1.21 47.81 6.78
N LEU A 445 1.70 47.67 5.56
CA LEU A 445 1.03 48.16 4.36
C LEU A 445 -0.40 47.58 4.25
N TYR A 446 -0.55 46.28 4.49
CA TYR A 446 -1.86 45.61 4.50
C TYR A 446 -2.74 46.01 5.68
N GLN A 447 -2.15 46.28 6.84
CA GLN A 447 -2.90 46.70 8.02
C GLN A 447 -3.44 48.11 7.82
N GLU A 448 -2.65 49.04 7.27
CA GLU A 448 -3.10 50.38 6.91
C GLU A 448 -4.27 50.34 5.91
N LEU A 449 -4.24 49.43 4.94
CA LEU A 449 -5.32 49.20 4.02
C LEU A 449 -6.59 48.68 4.69
N TRP A 450 -6.42 47.69 5.61
CA TRP A 450 -7.56 47.07 6.33
C TRP A 450 -8.24 48.03 7.27
N ASP A 451 -7.49 48.95 7.84
CA ASP A 451 -7.96 49.95 8.79
C ASP A 451 -8.48 51.22 8.05
N SER A 452 -8.27 51.37 6.73
CA SER A 452 -8.82 52.45 5.93
C SER A 452 -10.33 52.29 5.76
N GLU A 453 -11.10 53.35 5.97
CA GLU A 453 -12.52 53.35 5.61
C GLU A 453 -12.66 53.13 4.10
N VAL A 454 -13.52 52.19 3.73
CA VAL A 454 -13.85 51.90 2.32
C VAL A 454 -14.39 53.19 1.69
N ILE A 455 -13.63 53.79 0.80
CA ILE A 455 -14.12 54.92 0.00
C ILE A 455 -15.02 54.28 -1.08
N GLU A 456 -16.32 54.55 -1.04
CA GLU A 456 -17.21 54.25 -2.16
C GLU A 456 -16.78 55.10 -3.35
N ASP A 457 -15.88 54.57 -4.17
CA ASP A 457 -15.49 55.21 -5.39
C ASP A 457 -16.50 54.89 -6.50
N GLU A 458 -16.71 55.85 -7.45
CA GLU A 458 -17.65 55.65 -8.56
C GLU A 458 -17.24 54.40 -9.36
N SER A 459 -18.20 53.48 -9.55
CA SER A 459 -17.96 52.25 -10.30
C SER A 459 -17.43 52.56 -11.71
N ILE A 460 -16.28 51.99 -12.03
CA ILE A 460 -15.68 52.15 -13.36
C ILE A 460 -16.56 51.46 -14.39
N PRO A 461 -16.96 52.14 -15.46
CA PRO A 461 -17.80 51.53 -16.50
C PRO A 461 -17.09 50.33 -17.15
N LEU A 462 -17.80 49.24 -17.35
CA LEU A 462 -17.25 47.98 -17.88
C LEU A 462 -16.57 48.15 -19.24
N ASN A 463 -17.12 49.04 -20.10
CA ASN A 463 -16.54 49.38 -21.40
C ASN A 463 -15.13 49.99 -21.28
N LEU A 464 -14.86 50.84 -20.28
CA LEU A 464 -13.53 51.39 -20.03
C LEU A 464 -12.54 50.30 -19.53
N ALA A 465 -13.01 49.40 -18.71
CA ALA A 465 -12.17 48.29 -18.26
C ALA A 465 -11.80 47.31 -19.40
N LEU A 466 -12.72 47.07 -20.32
CA LEU A 466 -12.47 46.28 -21.55
C LEU A 466 -11.52 47.00 -22.52
N GLU A 467 -11.65 48.31 -22.66
CA GLU A 467 -10.74 49.13 -23.46
C GLU A 467 -9.32 49.09 -22.90
N TYR A 468 -9.15 49.26 -21.58
CA TYR A 468 -7.88 49.14 -20.89
C TYR A 468 -7.23 47.78 -21.04
N LEU A 469 -8.01 46.69 -20.93
CA LEU A 469 -7.53 45.32 -21.17
C LEU A 469 -7.04 45.14 -22.61
N THR A 470 -7.73 45.78 -23.59
CA THR A 470 -7.35 45.73 -25.01
C THR A 470 -6.05 46.48 -25.26
N GLU A 471 -5.92 47.68 -24.70
CA GLU A 471 -4.72 48.51 -24.82
C GLU A 471 -3.49 47.89 -24.14
N SER A 472 -3.71 47.11 -23.12
CA SER A 472 -2.67 46.40 -22.37
C SER A 472 -2.12 45.16 -23.08
N GLN A 473 -2.80 44.59 -24.09
CA GLN A 473 -2.38 43.36 -24.78
C GLN A 473 -0.98 43.39 -25.41
N PRO A 474 -0.48 44.51 -26.00
CA PRO A 474 0.86 44.54 -26.59
C PRO A 474 2.00 44.28 -25.61
N GLY A 475 1.78 44.50 -24.32
CA GLY A 475 2.75 44.22 -23.25
C GLY A 475 2.77 42.77 -22.74
N MET A 476 1.82 41.95 -23.19
CA MET A 476 1.61 40.59 -22.71
C MET A 476 2.36 39.55 -23.56
N THR A 477 2.69 38.40 -22.94
CA THR A 477 3.17 37.23 -23.67
C THR A 477 2.05 36.63 -24.53
N SER A 478 2.40 35.80 -25.53
CA SER A 478 1.41 35.19 -26.44
C SER A 478 0.35 34.36 -25.69
N LYS A 479 0.71 33.69 -24.58
CA LYS A 479 -0.21 32.93 -23.73
C LYS A 479 -1.15 33.86 -22.96
N GLN A 480 -0.65 34.95 -22.43
CA GLN A 480 -1.42 35.98 -21.73
C GLN A 480 -2.39 36.69 -22.68
N GLN A 481 -1.93 37.01 -23.90
CA GLN A 481 -2.80 37.62 -24.96
C GLN A 481 -3.98 36.71 -25.30
N ALA A 482 -3.72 35.39 -25.50
CA ALA A 482 -4.80 34.43 -25.77
C ALA A 482 -5.83 34.38 -24.64
N ARG A 483 -5.38 34.42 -23.38
CA ARG A 483 -6.25 34.47 -22.20
C ARG A 483 -7.02 35.81 -22.11
N ALA A 484 -6.36 36.92 -22.34
CA ALA A 484 -7.00 38.25 -22.33
C ALA A 484 -8.14 38.34 -23.36
N VAL A 485 -7.93 37.84 -24.57
CA VAL A 485 -8.97 37.76 -25.62
C VAL A 485 -10.15 36.88 -25.16
N GLN A 486 -9.90 35.76 -24.54
CA GLN A 486 -10.95 34.87 -24.03
C GLN A 486 -11.77 35.53 -22.91
N ILE A 487 -11.11 36.19 -21.96
CA ILE A 487 -11.76 36.97 -20.91
C ILE A 487 -12.61 38.09 -21.48
N GLN A 488 -12.09 38.81 -22.45
CA GLN A 488 -12.80 39.90 -23.13
C GLN A 488 -14.09 39.40 -23.81
N GLN A 489 -14.00 38.27 -24.52
CA GLN A 489 -15.17 37.66 -25.18
C GLN A 489 -16.22 37.23 -24.15
N THR A 490 -15.78 36.66 -23.02
CA THR A 490 -16.67 36.21 -21.94
C THR A 490 -17.36 37.42 -21.28
N ALA A 491 -16.61 38.47 -20.98
CA ALA A 491 -17.17 39.70 -20.38
C ALA A 491 -18.17 40.40 -21.31
N GLN A 492 -17.88 40.49 -22.61
CA GLN A 492 -18.81 41.02 -23.61
C GLN A 492 -20.08 40.19 -23.74
N TYR A 493 -19.98 38.83 -23.60
CA TYR A 493 -21.15 37.97 -23.60
C TYR A 493 -22.05 38.24 -22.39
N PHE A 494 -21.47 38.45 -21.20
CA PHE A 494 -22.24 38.81 -20.00
C PHE A 494 -22.89 40.21 -20.13
N GLU A 495 -22.19 41.19 -20.69
CA GLU A 495 -22.76 42.53 -20.92
C GLU A 495 -23.98 42.49 -21.84
N GLN A 496 -23.93 41.68 -22.91
CA GLN A 496 -25.02 41.53 -23.88
C GLN A 496 -26.23 40.71 -23.37
N ASN A 497 -26.07 39.92 -22.28
CA ASN A 497 -27.11 39.04 -21.74
C ASN A 497 -27.55 39.41 -20.30
N GLN A 498 -27.33 40.67 -19.92
CA GLN A 498 -27.80 41.18 -18.60
C GLN A 498 -29.25 41.75 -18.65
N ASP A 499 -30.03 41.55 -19.74
CA ASP A 499 -31.47 41.89 -19.84
C ASP A 499 -32.38 40.74 -19.36
#